data_6c52f5daa3d2b78b6b20b72c29fc0ecf
#
_entry.id   6c52f5daa3d2b78b6b20b72c29fc0ecf
#
_cell.length_a   1.000
_cell.length_b   1.000
_cell.length_c   1.000
_cell.angle_alpha   90.00
_cell.angle_beta   90.00
_cell.angle_gamma   90.00
#
_symmetry.space_group_name_H-M   'P 1'
#
loop_
_entity.id
_entity.type
_entity.pdbx_description
1 polymer ?
#
loop_
_entity_poly.entity_id
_entity_poly.type
_entity_poly.pdbx_seq_one_letter_code
_entity_poly.pdbx_strand_id
1 'polypeptide(L)'
;MKYFFKDNKKPDLCLVFCGWGTDERLYLPVLKDMDYLLCFNYDKECEFNPDTDFSKYENIYLLSYSAGGFIPAVIKDKLPEIKMSVSVNSSPSLYGKYGLHDDFVEVTNNLNITNYLDFRRNYMVDSDWEFDLFNENQPYRSFEDCFAELDTLKYLSEKYKGCKYDFDRAYSAVKDKIILHEEQKEYFGNKLIPIEGAHFPFYRYKSLKEFFE
;
A
#
# COMPACT_ATOMS: atom_id res chain seq x y z
N MET A 1 -8.82 -2.80 -11.55
CA MET A 1 -7.43 -2.59 -11.07
C MET A 1 -6.43 -3.24 -11.99
N LYS A 2 -5.13 -2.82 -11.96
CA LYS A 2 -4.02 -3.44 -12.71
C LYS A 2 -3.24 -4.42 -11.83
N TYR A 3 -2.58 -5.37 -12.47
CA TYR A 3 -1.80 -6.41 -11.81
C TYR A 3 -0.39 -6.47 -12.38
N PHE A 4 0.58 -6.72 -11.51
CA PHE A 4 1.94 -7.11 -11.88
C PHE A 4 2.33 -8.38 -11.12
N PHE A 5 2.75 -9.41 -11.85
CA PHE A 5 3.18 -10.66 -11.26
C PHE A 5 4.70 -10.82 -11.34
N LYS A 6 5.35 -11.03 -10.19
CA LYS A 6 6.77 -11.33 -10.08
C LYS A 6 6.94 -12.80 -9.74
N ASP A 7 7.38 -13.57 -10.71
CA ASP A 7 7.73 -14.99 -10.55
C ASP A 7 9.17 -15.13 -10.06
N ASN A 8 9.35 -15.45 -8.79
CA ASN A 8 10.61 -15.82 -8.18
C ASN A 8 10.73 -17.34 -7.99
N LYS A 9 9.73 -18.11 -8.48
CA LYS A 9 9.63 -19.58 -8.36
C LYS A 9 9.67 -20.06 -6.92
N LYS A 10 8.85 -19.41 -6.08
CA LYS A 10 8.73 -19.72 -4.67
C LYS A 10 7.40 -20.41 -4.36
N PRO A 11 7.34 -21.23 -3.30
CA PRO A 11 6.11 -21.91 -2.90
C PRO A 11 5.08 -20.97 -2.26
N ASP A 12 5.50 -19.80 -1.81
CA ASP A 12 4.66 -18.80 -1.15
C ASP A 12 4.38 -17.62 -2.07
N LEU A 13 3.15 -17.10 -2.04
CA LEU A 13 2.71 -15.90 -2.75
C LEU A 13 2.38 -14.78 -1.76
N CYS A 14 2.79 -13.56 -2.08
CA CYS A 14 2.31 -12.36 -1.41
C CYS A 14 1.44 -11.51 -2.35
N LEU A 15 0.17 -11.32 -1.98
CA LEU A 15 -0.71 -10.32 -2.59
C LEU A 15 -0.38 -8.95 -1.99
N VAL A 16 -0.03 -7.98 -2.82
CA VAL A 16 0.32 -6.62 -2.37
C VAL A 16 -0.70 -5.64 -2.91
N PHE A 17 -1.51 -5.04 -2.03
CA PHE A 17 -2.39 -3.92 -2.37
C PHE A 17 -1.63 -2.62 -2.18
N CYS A 18 -1.21 -2.04 -3.30
CA CYS A 18 -0.31 -0.90 -3.36
C CYS A 18 -1.01 0.42 -2.97
N GLY A 19 -0.22 1.41 -2.58
CA GLY A 19 -0.71 2.75 -2.29
C GLY A 19 -1.07 3.55 -3.55
N TRP A 20 -1.74 4.69 -3.35
CA TRP A 20 -2.08 5.62 -4.41
C TRP A 20 -0.85 6.09 -5.21
N GLY A 21 -1.01 6.16 -6.53
CA GLY A 21 0.00 6.70 -7.44
C GLY A 21 1.23 5.81 -7.60
N THR A 22 1.26 4.61 -6.99
CA THR A 22 2.38 3.66 -7.11
C THR A 22 2.14 2.67 -8.25
N ASP A 23 3.21 2.01 -8.68
CA ASP A 23 3.21 0.84 -9.55
C ASP A 23 4.30 -0.14 -9.09
N GLU A 24 4.51 -1.22 -9.82
CA GLU A 24 5.46 -2.28 -9.47
C GLU A 24 6.89 -1.79 -9.28
N ARG A 25 7.28 -0.73 -9.95
CA ARG A 25 8.68 -0.26 -9.98
C ARG A 25 9.19 0.10 -8.59
N LEU A 26 8.37 0.80 -7.79
CA LEU A 26 8.75 1.15 -6.42
C LEU A 26 9.08 -0.07 -5.56
N TYR A 27 8.44 -1.21 -5.85
CA TYR A 27 8.60 -2.42 -5.04
C TYR A 27 9.68 -3.37 -5.56
N LEU A 28 10.11 -3.26 -6.84
CA LEU A 28 11.09 -4.18 -7.44
C LEU A 28 12.33 -4.45 -6.57
N PRO A 29 12.94 -3.47 -5.88
CA PRO A 29 14.09 -3.72 -5.03
C PRO A 29 13.86 -4.70 -3.88
N VAL A 30 12.60 -4.85 -3.42
CA VAL A 30 12.21 -5.64 -2.25
C VAL A 30 11.31 -6.85 -2.57
N LEU A 31 11.01 -7.11 -3.85
CA LEU A 31 10.24 -8.29 -4.28
C LEU A 31 11.13 -9.53 -4.36
N LYS A 32 11.57 -10.04 -3.22
CA LYS A 32 12.47 -11.19 -3.08
C LYS A 32 11.87 -12.24 -2.14
N ASP A 33 12.31 -13.48 -2.29
CA ASP A 33 12.03 -14.61 -1.38
C ASP A 33 10.62 -15.18 -1.38
N MET A 34 9.68 -14.55 -2.08
CA MET A 34 8.32 -15.03 -2.37
C MET A 34 7.99 -14.72 -3.84
N ASP A 35 6.93 -15.33 -4.38
CA ASP A 35 6.26 -14.80 -5.56
C ASP A 35 5.36 -13.63 -5.13
N TYR A 36 5.13 -12.67 -6.02
CA TYR A 36 4.36 -11.48 -5.69
C TYR A 36 3.31 -11.17 -6.76
N LEU A 37 2.11 -10.85 -6.31
CA LEU A 37 1.06 -10.27 -7.15
C LEU A 37 0.72 -8.88 -6.60
N LEU A 38 1.18 -7.83 -7.29
CA LEU A 38 0.88 -6.45 -6.95
C LEU A 38 -0.41 -6.02 -7.60
N CYS A 39 -1.27 -5.35 -6.82
CA CYS A 39 -2.54 -4.78 -7.22
C CYS A 39 -2.47 -3.27 -7.06
N PHE A 40 -2.64 -2.50 -8.13
CA PHE A 40 -2.54 -1.04 -8.16
C PHE A 40 -3.43 -0.43 -9.24
N ASN A 41 -3.49 0.90 -9.34
CA ASN A 41 -4.33 1.61 -10.30
C ASN A 41 -5.78 1.10 -10.27
N TYR A 42 -6.42 1.32 -9.12
CA TYR A 42 -7.77 0.85 -8.86
C TYR A 42 -8.80 1.56 -9.74
N ASP A 43 -9.81 0.82 -10.20
CA ASP A 43 -10.99 1.31 -10.91
C ASP A 43 -12.25 1.23 -10.03
N LYS A 44 -13.35 1.84 -10.49
CA LYS A 44 -14.61 1.93 -9.71
C LYS A 44 -15.31 0.59 -9.51
N GLU A 45 -15.07 -0.36 -10.39
CA GLU A 45 -15.58 -1.73 -10.30
C GLU A 45 -14.87 -2.49 -9.19
N CYS A 46 -13.59 -2.17 -8.98
CA CYS A 46 -12.70 -2.80 -7.99
C CYS A 46 -12.78 -4.33 -8.05
N GLU A 47 -12.77 -4.87 -9.27
CA GLU A 47 -12.82 -6.32 -9.47
C GLU A 47 -11.46 -6.96 -9.23
N PHE A 48 -11.46 -8.02 -8.42
CA PHE A 48 -10.29 -8.86 -8.21
C PHE A 48 -10.41 -10.11 -9.08
N ASN A 49 -9.75 -10.05 -10.22
CA ASN A 49 -9.73 -11.13 -11.21
C ASN A 49 -8.35 -11.24 -11.89
N PRO A 50 -7.28 -11.54 -11.12
CA PRO A 50 -5.95 -11.73 -11.70
C PRO A 50 -5.87 -13.07 -12.44
N ASP A 51 -5.08 -13.09 -13.51
CA ASP A 51 -4.70 -14.34 -14.21
C ASP A 51 -3.61 -15.08 -13.41
N THR A 52 -3.99 -15.61 -12.25
CA THR A 52 -3.09 -16.29 -11.31
C THR A 52 -3.77 -17.52 -10.74
N ASP A 53 -3.16 -18.68 -10.93
CA ASP A 53 -3.59 -19.91 -10.27
C ASP A 53 -3.08 -19.94 -8.84
N PHE A 54 -3.97 -19.63 -7.89
CA PHE A 54 -3.67 -19.61 -6.46
C PHE A 54 -3.44 -20.99 -5.87
N SER A 55 -3.96 -22.05 -6.49
CA SER A 55 -3.89 -23.42 -5.96
C SER A 55 -2.48 -24.02 -5.97
N LYS A 56 -1.56 -23.42 -6.73
CA LYS A 56 -0.15 -23.84 -6.80
C LYS A 56 0.71 -23.41 -5.62
N TYR A 57 0.21 -22.48 -4.76
CA TYR A 57 0.96 -21.96 -3.64
C TYR A 57 0.66 -22.70 -2.34
N GLU A 58 1.70 -22.95 -1.56
CA GLU A 58 1.57 -23.54 -0.23
C GLU A 58 0.93 -22.57 0.75
N ASN A 59 1.30 -21.28 0.67
CA ASN A 59 0.74 -20.23 1.50
C ASN A 59 0.54 -18.96 0.68
N ILE A 60 -0.54 -18.25 0.98
CA ILE A 60 -0.82 -16.92 0.41
C ILE A 60 -0.85 -15.91 1.54
N TYR A 61 -0.05 -14.87 1.41
CA TYR A 61 0.05 -13.76 2.33
C TYR A 61 -0.55 -12.51 1.70
N LEU A 62 -0.99 -11.58 2.54
CA LEU A 62 -1.57 -10.32 2.09
C LEU A 62 -0.86 -9.14 2.77
N LEU A 63 -0.32 -8.22 1.98
CA LEU A 63 0.23 -6.95 2.45
C LEU A 63 -0.58 -5.82 1.83
N SER A 64 -1.06 -4.90 2.65
CA SER A 64 -1.69 -3.66 2.18
C SER A 64 -0.87 -2.45 2.61
N TYR A 65 -0.74 -1.49 1.72
CA TYR A 65 0.04 -0.29 1.95
C TYR A 65 -0.78 0.97 1.65
N SER A 66 -0.74 1.94 2.58
CA SER A 66 -1.33 3.27 2.40
C SER A 66 -2.81 3.19 1.94
N ALA A 67 -3.17 3.86 0.85
CA ALA A 67 -4.52 3.83 0.28
C ALA A 67 -4.98 2.42 -0.17
N GLY A 68 -4.08 1.46 -0.33
CA GLY A 68 -4.43 0.06 -0.57
C GLY A 68 -5.06 -0.64 0.64
N GLY A 69 -5.01 -0.02 1.84
CA GLY A 69 -5.43 -0.64 3.08
C GLY A 69 -6.91 -1.00 3.20
N PHE A 70 -7.80 -0.24 2.58
CA PHE A 70 -9.22 -0.58 2.61
C PHE A 70 -9.67 -1.49 1.46
N ILE A 71 -8.84 -1.69 0.43
CA ILE A 71 -9.19 -2.50 -0.75
C ILE A 71 -9.53 -3.95 -0.38
N PRO A 72 -8.78 -4.65 0.50
CA PRO A 72 -9.17 -6.00 0.91
C PRO A 72 -10.56 -6.10 1.52
N ALA A 73 -11.06 -5.06 2.19
CA ALA A 73 -12.42 -5.04 2.71
C ALA A 73 -13.48 -4.96 1.59
N VAL A 74 -13.15 -4.28 0.47
CA VAL A 74 -14.03 -4.15 -0.70
C VAL A 74 -14.18 -5.47 -1.45
N ILE A 75 -13.10 -6.24 -1.53
CA ILE A 75 -13.03 -7.47 -2.35
C ILE A 75 -12.97 -8.75 -1.51
N LYS A 76 -13.31 -8.68 -0.23
CA LYS A 76 -13.12 -9.76 0.75
C LYS A 76 -13.58 -11.13 0.28
N ASP A 77 -14.76 -11.19 -0.34
CA ASP A 77 -15.37 -12.45 -0.79
C ASP A 77 -14.72 -13.06 -2.04
N LYS A 78 -13.76 -12.33 -2.66
CA LYS A 78 -13.02 -12.75 -3.85
C LYS A 78 -11.57 -13.12 -3.54
N LEU A 79 -11.10 -12.86 -2.32
CA LEU A 79 -9.74 -13.21 -1.91
C LEU A 79 -9.59 -14.72 -1.75
N PRO A 80 -8.42 -15.30 -2.11
CA PRO A 80 -8.08 -16.65 -1.73
C PRO A 80 -7.96 -16.78 -0.21
N GLU A 81 -7.80 -18.00 0.29
CA GLU A 81 -7.47 -18.23 1.71
C GLU A 81 -6.12 -17.55 2.03
N ILE A 82 -6.13 -16.62 2.99
CA ILE A 82 -4.96 -15.85 3.41
C ILE A 82 -4.42 -16.45 4.70
N LYS A 83 -3.16 -16.87 4.68
CA LYS A 83 -2.46 -17.41 5.85
C LYS A 83 -2.17 -16.34 6.89
N MET A 84 -1.76 -15.16 6.45
CA MET A 84 -1.48 -14.02 7.29
C MET A 84 -1.61 -12.72 6.50
N SER A 85 -2.17 -11.71 7.12
CA SER A 85 -2.42 -10.41 6.53
C SER A 85 -1.75 -9.29 7.33
N VAL A 86 -1.08 -8.36 6.64
CA VAL A 86 -0.43 -7.21 7.27
C VAL A 86 -0.82 -5.90 6.62
N SER A 87 -0.95 -4.88 7.45
CA SER A 87 -1.17 -3.49 7.06
C SER A 87 0.11 -2.70 7.30
N VAL A 88 0.58 -1.91 6.34
CA VAL A 88 1.79 -1.08 6.46
C VAL A 88 1.44 0.37 6.14
N ASN A 89 1.62 1.28 7.09
CA ASN A 89 1.29 2.71 6.95
C ASN A 89 -0.05 2.93 6.26
N SER A 90 -1.07 2.26 6.72
CA SER A 90 -2.33 2.13 6.02
C SER A 90 -3.52 2.33 6.95
N SER A 91 -4.67 2.56 6.38
CA SER A 91 -5.88 2.93 7.09
C SER A 91 -7.08 2.12 6.61
N PRO A 92 -8.06 1.85 7.47
CA PRO A 92 -9.30 1.17 7.10
C PRO A 92 -10.23 2.05 6.25
N SER A 93 -9.94 3.33 6.13
CA SER A 93 -10.67 4.29 5.31
C SER A 93 -9.70 5.28 4.68
N LEU A 94 -9.99 5.78 3.48
CA LEU A 94 -9.12 6.74 2.82
C LEU A 94 -9.05 8.06 3.58
N TYR A 95 -10.15 8.50 4.19
CA TYR A 95 -10.29 9.80 4.85
C TYR A 95 -10.75 9.67 6.31
N GLY A 96 -10.50 10.73 7.06
CA GLY A 96 -10.96 10.91 8.42
C GLY A 96 -9.90 10.55 9.45
N LYS A 97 -10.30 10.38 10.70
CA LYS A 97 -9.41 10.25 11.86
C LYS A 97 -8.29 9.23 11.70
N TYR A 98 -8.55 8.11 11.02
CA TYR A 98 -7.57 7.04 10.85
C TYR A 98 -7.03 6.94 9.42
N GLY A 99 -7.26 7.97 8.60
CA GLY A 99 -6.84 8.05 7.21
C GLY A 99 -6.19 9.39 6.90
N LEU A 100 -6.43 9.89 5.70
CA LEU A 100 -5.94 11.21 5.29
C LEU A 100 -6.72 12.31 6.01
N HIS A 101 -6.02 13.22 6.66
CA HIS A 101 -6.56 14.44 7.22
C HIS A 101 -6.80 15.50 6.15
N ASP A 102 -7.70 16.44 6.42
CA ASP A 102 -8.08 17.51 5.48
C ASP A 102 -6.86 18.32 5.00
N ASP A 103 -5.92 18.63 5.89
CA ASP A 103 -4.68 19.34 5.55
C ASP A 103 -3.85 18.57 4.52
N PHE A 104 -3.79 17.24 4.63
CA PHE A 104 -3.07 16.42 3.67
C PHE A 104 -3.84 16.24 2.36
N VAL A 105 -5.16 16.24 2.40
CA VAL A 105 -6.01 16.29 1.20
C VAL A 105 -5.72 17.55 0.39
N GLU A 106 -5.51 18.70 1.05
CA GLU A 106 -5.12 19.93 0.39
C GLU A 106 -3.72 19.81 -0.24
N VAL A 107 -2.75 19.20 0.45
CA VAL A 107 -1.42 18.91 -0.13
C VAL A 107 -1.54 18.10 -1.41
N THR A 108 -2.33 17.02 -1.40
CA THR A 108 -2.51 16.16 -2.59
C THR A 108 -3.21 16.88 -3.73
N ASN A 109 -4.21 17.71 -3.46
CA ASN A 109 -4.93 18.46 -4.49
C ASN A 109 -4.05 19.52 -5.19
N ASN A 110 -3.00 19.98 -4.52
CA ASN A 110 -2.04 20.97 -5.04
C ASN A 110 -0.79 20.33 -5.66
N LEU A 111 -0.70 19.01 -5.73
CA LEU A 111 0.44 18.34 -6.36
C LEU A 111 0.49 18.60 -7.86
N ASN A 112 1.71 18.86 -8.34
CA ASN A 112 2.01 19.05 -9.74
C ASN A 112 3.48 18.66 -10.02
N ILE A 113 3.89 18.72 -11.28
CA ILE A 113 5.24 18.30 -11.70
C ILE A 113 6.37 19.09 -10.99
N THR A 114 6.11 20.33 -10.57
CA THR A 114 7.16 21.20 -9.99
C THR A 114 7.37 20.92 -8.50
N ASN A 115 6.34 20.49 -7.75
CA ASN A 115 6.42 20.23 -6.31
C ASN A 115 6.44 18.74 -5.94
N TYR A 116 6.37 17.84 -6.92
CA TYR A 116 6.28 16.40 -6.66
C TYR A 116 7.57 15.79 -6.09
N LEU A 117 8.73 16.33 -6.47
CA LEU A 117 10.01 15.93 -5.86
C LEU A 117 10.07 16.29 -4.38
N ASP A 118 9.63 17.50 -4.04
CA ASP A 118 9.56 17.95 -2.64
C ASP A 118 8.57 17.12 -1.84
N PHE A 119 7.44 16.77 -2.44
CA PHE A 119 6.48 15.85 -1.83
C PHE A 119 7.12 14.50 -1.48
N ARG A 120 7.84 13.89 -2.42
CA ARG A 120 8.52 12.61 -2.19
C ARG A 120 9.52 12.72 -1.04
N ARG A 121 10.37 13.75 -1.06
CA ARG A 121 11.40 13.96 -0.04
C ARG A 121 10.80 14.24 1.35
N ASN A 122 9.72 15.00 1.43
CA ASN A 122 9.15 15.43 2.70
C ASN A 122 8.23 14.43 3.36
N TYR A 123 7.60 13.54 2.58
CA TYR A 123 6.54 12.65 3.05
C TYR A 123 6.84 11.17 2.83
N MET A 124 7.45 10.78 1.71
CA MET A 124 7.56 9.37 1.35
C MET A 124 8.74 8.68 2.02
N VAL A 125 9.85 9.37 2.20
CA VAL A 125 11.13 8.80 2.67
C VAL A 125 11.75 9.63 3.78
N ASP A 126 12.71 9.06 4.50
CA ASP A 126 13.29 9.65 5.72
C ASP A 126 14.82 9.90 5.60
N SER A 127 15.44 9.49 4.50
CA SER A 127 16.88 9.63 4.28
C SER A 127 17.22 9.86 2.82
N ASP A 128 18.42 10.42 2.55
CA ASP A 128 18.88 10.70 1.19
C ASP A 128 19.02 9.42 0.35
N TRP A 129 19.52 8.33 0.92
CA TRP A 129 19.67 7.07 0.18
C TRP A 129 18.30 6.44 -0.18
N GLU A 130 17.29 6.57 0.69
CA GLU A 130 15.92 6.14 0.36
C GLU A 130 15.33 7.01 -0.75
N PHE A 131 15.61 8.31 -0.71
CA PHE A 131 15.15 9.26 -1.74
C PHE A 131 15.76 8.95 -3.10
N ASP A 132 17.06 8.69 -3.14
CA ASP A 132 17.76 8.32 -4.38
C ASP A 132 17.16 7.02 -4.95
N LEU A 133 17.01 5.98 -4.12
CA LEU A 133 16.44 4.71 -4.54
C LEU A 133 14.97 4.84 -4.97
N PHE A 134 14.20 5.69 -4.29
CA PHE A 134 12.81 5.99 -4.65
C PHE A 134 12.73 6.65 -6.04
N ASN A 135 13.61 7.60 -6.33
CA ASN A 135 13.66 8.28 -7.62
C ASN A 135 14.15 7.37 -8.76
N GLU A 136 15.13 6.49 -8.50
CA GLU A 136 15.58 5.49 -9.49
C GLU A 136 14.44 4.52 -9.88
N ASN A 137 13.54 4.23 -8.94
CA ASN A 137 12.43 3.30 -9.12
C ASN A 137 11.06 4.00 -9.21
N GLN A 138 11.03 5.29 -9.55
CA GLN A 138 9.77 6.04 -9.62
C GLN A 138 8.74 5.39 -10.57
N PRO A 139 7.44 5.47 -10.23
CA PRO A 139 6.36 4.98 -11.09
C PRO A 139 6.38 5.64 -12.48
N TYR A 140 5.99 4.90 -13.51
CA TYR A 140 5.78 5.43 -14.86
C TYR A 140 4.37 5.99 -15.09
N ARG A 141 3.65 6.23 -14.03
CA ARG A 141 2.28 6.73 -14.11
C ARG A 141 2.27 8.24 -14.34
N SER A 142 1.36 8.71 -15.20
CA SER A 142 1.14 10.15 -15.38
C SER A 142 0.38 10.74 -14.19
N PHE A 143 0.45 12.07 -14.03
CA PHE A 143 -0.33 12.76 -13.00
C PHE A 143 -1.83 12.56 -13.21
N GLU A 144 -2.30 12.63 -14.47
CA GLU A 144 -3.70 12.42 -14.83
C GLU A 144 -4.19 11.04 -14.39
N ASP A 145 -3.38 9.99 -14.62
CA ASP A 145 -3.70 8.63 -14.20
C ASP A 145 -3.74 8.51 -12.65
N CYS A 146 -2.79 9.14 -11.96
CA CYS A 146 -2.77 9.16 -10.50
C CYS A 146 -3.98 9.91 -9.90
N PHE A 147 -4.37 11.05 -10.46
CA PHE A 147 -5.54 11.78 -9.99
C PHE A 147 -6.85 11.05 -10.30
N ALA A 148 -6.97 10.41 -11.46
CA ALA A 148 -8.12 9.57 -11.78
C ALA A 148 -8.26 8.39 -10.80
N GLU A 149 -7.13 7.79 -10.37
CA GLU A 149 -7.14 6.79 -9.30
C GLU A 149 -7.56 7.39 -7.95
N LEU A 150 -7.13 8.61 -7.61
CA LEU A 150 -7.53 9.26 -6.36
C LEU A 150 -9.04 9.47 -6.29
N ASP A 151 -9.66 9.92 -7.39
CA ASP A 151 -11.12 10.07 -7.49
C ASP A 151 -11.83 8.71 -7.38
N THR A 152 -11.25 7.66 -7.92
CA THR A 152 -11.74 6.28 -7.77
C THR A 152 -11.67 5.82 -6.32
N LEU A 153 -10.54 6.06 -5.64
CA LEU A 153 -10.36 5.70 -4.23
C LEU A 153 -11.34 6.46 -3.32
N LYS A 154 -11.59 7.75 -3.60
CA LYS A 154 -12.65 8.54 -2.94
C LYS A 154 -14.01 7.88 -3.08
N TYR A 155 -14.40 7.58 -4.33
CA TYR A 155 -15.68 6.92 -4.63
C TYR A 155 -15.81 5.57 -3.91
N LEU A 156 -14.78 4.73 -3.94
CA LEU A 156 -14.79 3.42 -3.27
C LEU A 156 -14.87 3.56 -1.75
N SER A 157 -14.14 4.51 -1.17
CA SER A 157 -14.17 4.78 0.28
C SER A 157 -15.56 5.22 0.76
N GLU A 158 -16.29 6.01 -0.02
CA GLU A 158 -17.66 6.40 0.28
C GLU A 158 -18.65 5.24 0.10
N LYS A 159 -18.56 4.54 -1.04
CA LYS A 159 -19.43 3.40 -1.38
C LYS A 159 -19.35 2.26 -0.37
N TYR A 160 -18.16 1.97 0.13
CA TYR A 160 -17.87 0.89 1.07
C TYR A 160 -17.61 1.40 2.50
N LYS A 161 -18.16 2.57 2.83
CA LYS A 161 -18.00 3.18 4.16
C LYS A 161 -18.43 2.21 5.27
N GLY A 162 -17.51 1.98 6.22
CA GLY A 162 -17.75 1.07 7.34
C GLY A 162 -17.35 -0.39 7.07
N CYS A 163 -17.04 -0.77 5.82
CA CYS A 163 -16.40 -2.05 5.56
C CYS A 163 -14.99 -2.04 6.14
N LYS A 164 -14.60 -3.16 6.78
CA LYS A 164 -13.29 -3.31 7.42
C LYS A 164 -12.69 -4.66 7.06
N TYR A 165 -11.38 -4.69 6.91
CA TYR A 165 -10.57 -5.90 6.85
C TYR A 165 -9.82 -6.04 8.18
N ASP A 166 -9.92 -7.20 8.81
CA ASP A 166 -9.27 -7.46 10.09
C ASP A 166 -7.87 -8.03 9.86
N PHE A 167 -6.89 -7.16 9.75
CA PHE A 167 -5.49 -7.55 9.59
C PHE A 167 -4.96 -8.26 10.83
N ASP A 168 -4.10 -9.26 10.63
CA ASP A 168 -3.44 -9.98 11.72
C ASP A 168 -2.40 -9.10 12.43
N ARG A 169 -1.65 -8.30 11.68
CA ARG A 169 -0.68 -7.32 12.19
C ARG A 169 -0.78 -6.00 11.42
N ALA A 170 -0.31 -4.94 12.04
CA ALA A 170 -0.13 -3.63 11.42
C ALA A 170 1.28 -3.10 11.73
N TYR A 171 1.90 -2.48 10.75
CA TYR A 171 3.18 -1.81 10.89
C TYR A 171 2.99 -0.34 10.59
N SER A 172 3.48 0.52 11.49
CA SER A 172 3.39 1.96 11.31
C SER A 172 4.73 2.62 11.54
N ALA A 173 5.20 3.35 10.53
CA ALA A 173 6.42 4.13 10.61
C ALA A 173 6.22 5.34 11.55
N VAL A 174 7.12 5.48 12.52
CA VAL A 174 7.00 6.53 13.56
C VAL A 174 7.13 7.95 13.02
N LYS A 175 7.69 8.12 11.82
CA LYS A 175 7.81 9.42 11.14
C LYS A 175 6.84 9.58 9.96
N ASP A 176 5.83 8.72 9.85
CA ASP A 176 4.79 8.87 8.84
C ASP A 176 3.99 10.17 9.08
N LYS A 177 3.99 11.05 8.08
CA LYS A 177 3.27 12.33 8.10
C LYS A 177 1.98 12.30 7.28
N ILE A 178 1.68 11.18 6.62
CA ILE A 178 0.50 10.99 5.78
C ILE A 178 -0.59 10.26 6.56
N ILE A 179 -0.27 9.08 7.11
CA ILE A 179 -1.14 8.33 7.99
C ILE A 179 -0.47 8.30 9.37
N LEU A 180 -0.95 9.11 10.28
CA LEU A 180 -0.26 9.40 11.52
C LEU A 180 -0.11 8.17 12.42
N HIS A 181 1.12 7.93 12.89
CA HIS A 181 1.46 6.78 13.74
C HIS A 181 0.56 6.64 14.97
N GLU A 182 0.30 7.74 15.69
CA GLU A 182 -0.50 7.70 16.90
C GLU A 182 -1.96 7.29 16.63
N GLU A 183 -2.50 7.65 15.47
CA GLU A 183 -3.85 7.25 15.08
C GLU A 183 -3.92 5.80 14.65
N GLN A 184 -2.89 5.30 13.96
CA GLN A 184 -2.79 3.87 13.66
C GLN A 184 -2.65 3.05 14.95
N LYS A 185 -1.89 3.55 15.93
CA LYS A 185 -1.77 2.92 17.26
C LYS A 185 -3.11 2.86 17.99
N GLU A 186 -3.90 3.92 17.92
CA GLU A 186 -5.25 3.92 18.48
C GLU A 186 -6.16 2.91 17.77
N TYR A 187 -6.07 2.83 16.43
CA TYR A 187 -6.93 1.96 15.63
C TYR A 187 -6.57 0.48 15.76
N PHE A 188 -5.30 0.14 15.60
CA PHE A 188 -4.84 -1.26 15.58
C PHE A 188 -4.52 -1.82 16.98
N GLY A 189 -4.33 -0.96 17.97
CA GLY A 189 -4.05 -1.36 19.36
C GLY A 189 -2.82 -2.27 19.46
N ASN A 190 -3.00 -3.43 20.07
CA ASN A 190 -1.94 -4.41 20.28
C ASN A 190 -1.46 -5.16 19.02
N LYS A 191 -2.14 -4.99 17.90
CA LYS A 191 -1.70 -5.52 16.59
C LYS A 191 -0.65 -4.63 15.94
N LEU A 192 -0.44 -3.38 16.42
CA LEU A 192 0.49 -2.45 15.83
C LEU A 192 1.92 -2.71 16.28
N ILE A 193 2.81 -2.75 15.32
CA ILE A 193 4.27 -2.82 15.50
C ILE A 193 4.86 -1.52 14.95
N PRO A 194 5.51 -0.70 15.79
CA PRO A 194 6.18 0.51 15.32
C PRO A 194 7.43 0.13 14.52
N ILE A 195 7.67 0.86 13.43
CA ILE A 195 8.86 0.69 12.59
C ILE A 195 9.52 2.04 12.31
N GLU A 196 10.81 2.00 12.00
CA GLU A 196 11.56 3.18 11.56
C GLU A 196 11.20 3.56 10.12
N GLY A 197 11.33 4.86 9.80
CA GLY A 197 11.13 5.40 8.45
C GLY A 197 9.96 6.36 8.36
N ALA A 198 9.65 6.76 7.11
CA ALA A 198 8.53 7.61 6.75
C ALA A 198 7.42 6.79 6.08
N HIS A 199 6.60 7.43 5.22
CA HIS A 199 5.41 6.77 4.65
C HIS A 199 5.73 5.54 3.79
N PHE A 200 6.85 5.53 3.03
CA PHE A 200 7.30 4.38 2.24
C PHE A 200 8.51 3.70 2.89
N PRO A 201 8.32 2.79 3.87
CA PRO A 201 9.42 2.24 4.68
C PRO A 201 10.13 1.04 4.05
N PHE A 202 9.66 0.54 2.90
CA PHE A 202 10.03 -0.78 2.38
C PHE A 202 11.51 -0.94 2.06
N TYR A 203 12.21 0.12 1.67
CA TYR A 203 13.63 0.03 1.33
C TYR A 203 14.55 -0.28 2.52
N ARG A 204 14.04 -0.18 3.75
CA ARG A 204 14.75 -0.59 4.98
C ARG A 204 14.78 -2.10 5.17
N TYR A 205 14.05 -2.84 4.35
CA TYR A 205 13.94 -4.29 4.39
C TYR A 205 14.58 -4.91 3.15
N LYS A 206 15.10 -6.12 3.30
CA LYS A 206 15.68 -6.88 2.18
C LYS A 206 14.60 -7.47 1.28
N SER A 207 13.44 -7.78 1.88
CA SER A 207 12.29 -8.39 1.23
C SER A 207 11.01 -8.01 1.96
N LEU A 208 9.88 -7.91 1.23
CA LEU A 208 8.56 -7.78 1.85
C LEU A 208 8.17 -9.01 2.70
N LYS A 209 8.86 -10.13 2.54
CA LYS A 209 8.66 -11.32 3.37
C LYS A 209 8.88 -11.05 4.86
N GLU A 210 9.80 -10.15 5.21
CA GLU A 210 10.12 -9.81 6.61
C GLU A 210 8.92 -9.26 7.41
N PHE A 211 7.89 -8.73 6.74
CA PHE A 211 6.67 -8.30 7.42
C PHE A 211 5.79 -9.46 7.93
N PHE A 212 6.09 -10.70 7.53
CA PHE A 212 5.34 -11.89 7.92
C PHE A 212 6.10 -12.80 8.91
N GLU A 213 7.32 -12.44 9.27
CA GLU A 213 8.20 -13.15 10.23
C GLU A 213 8.12 -12.57 11.68
#